data_e23baa933e818dc8e17a41fe9b88fc86
#
_entry.id   e23baa933e818dc8e17a41fe9b88fc86
#
_cell.length_a   1.000
_cell.length_b   1.000
_cell.length_c   1.000
_cell.angle_alpha   90.00
_cell.angle_beta   90.00
_cell.angle_gamma   90.00
#
_symmetry.space_group_name_H-M   'P 1'
#
loop_
_entity.id
_entity.type
_entity.pdbx_description
1 polymer ?
#
loop_
_entity_poly.entity_id
_entity_poly.type
_entity_poly.pdbx_seq_one_letter_code
_entity_poly.pdbx_strand_id
1 'polypeptide(L)'
;MLSFCKELCDNYNREVNTMKQTLWTRDFTRITAATALGAAGGIISQFALSFLVFDETGSTLAAALVVAIQLIPMVLLPLVVAPMMDRLPRKPFLVWGDLLNGVCYAGAGLFLLHSSFSYIAYLAFSLLVSCLGAFDELAYNSFYPLLLPKGQEERAYTVSAMLYPILKVLMMPLAAVLYDK
;
A
#
# COMPACT_ATOMS: atom_id res chain seq x y z
N MET A 1 -11.06 49.17 -6.03
CA MET A 1 -9.79 48.67 -6.59
C MET A 1 -8.77 48.36 -5.52
N LEU A 2 -8.50 49.26 -4.57
CA LEU A 2 -7.56 49.02 -3.44
C LEU A 2 -7.95 47.87 -2.48
N SER A 3 -9.25 47.66 -2.22
CA SER A 3 -9.75 46.60 -1.34
C SER A 3 -9.53 45.22 -1.97
N PHE A 4 -9.72 45.07 -3.25
CA PHE A 4 -9.50 43.82 -3.98
C PHE A 4 -8.01 43.45 -4.08
N CYS A 5 -7.13 44.45 -4.23
CA CYS A 5 -5.68 44.23 -4.24
C CYS A 5 -5.15 43.80 -2.87
N LYS A 6 -5.73 44.30 -1.79
CA LYS A 6 -5.39 43.95 -0.41
C LYS A 6 -5.84 42.52 -0.11
N GLU A 7 -7.02 42.12 -0.53
CA GLU A 7 -7.54 40.78 -0.35
C GLU A 7 -6.74 39.72 -1.14
N LEU A 8 -6.28 40.07 -2.35
CA LEU A 8 -5.36 39.25 -3.14
C LEU A 8 -3.98 39.12 -2.47
N CYS A 9 -3.42 40.19 -1.92
CA CYS A 9 -2.17 40.17 -1.19
C CYS A 9 -2.27 39.36 0.13
N ASP A 10 -3.37 39.50 0.84
CA ASP A 10 -3.60 38.75 2.09
C ASP A 10 -3.81 37.26 1.81
N ASN A 11 -4.51 36.88 0.73
CA ASN A 11 -4.63 35.51 0.29
C ASN A 11 -3.27 34.95 -0.20
N TYR A 12 -2.51 35.69 -0.98
CA TYR A 12 -1.17 35.30 -1.42
C TYR A 12 -0.22 35.10 -0.24
N ASN A 13 -0.20 36.02 0.73
CA ASN A 13 0.61 35.90 1.95
C ASN A 13 0.15 34.73 2.85
N ARG A 14 -1.13 34.40 2.86
CA ARG A 14 -1.67 33.24 3.57
C ARG A 14 -1.24 31.95 2.89
N GLU A 15 -1.28 31.87 1.57
CA GLU A 15 -0.77 30.73 0.79
C GLU A 15 0.74 30.56 0.96
N VAL A 16 1.53 31.64 0.88
CA VAL A 16 2.99 31.60 1.09
C VAL A 16 3.35 31.18 2.52
N ASN A 17 2.60 31.61 3.53
CA ASN A 17 2.81 31.16 4.91
C ASN A 17 2.39 29.69 5.14
N THR A 18 1.37 29.22 4.44
CA THR A 18 0.96 27.80 4.46
C THR A 18 2.00 26.92 3.75
N MET A 19 2.64 27.44 2.68
CA MET A 19 3.74 26.74 2.00
C MET A 19 5.03 26.65 2.83
N LYS A 20 5.20 27.49 3.84
CA LYS A 20 6.34 27.44 4.80
C LYS A 20 6.19 26.39 5.89
N GLN A 21 5.01 25.81 6.08
CA GLN A 21 4.87 24.66 6.99
C GLN A 21 5.59 23.47 6.36
N THR A 22 6.54 22.89 7.09
CA THR A 22 7.28 21.71 6.67
C THR A 22 6.31 20.53 6.54
N LEU A 23 6.21 19.95 5.33
CA LEU A 23 5.44 18.73 5.07
C LEU A 23 5.90 17.58 5.98
N TRP A 24 7.20 17.55 6.31
CA TRP A 24 7.84 16.52 7.12
C TRP A 24 7.56 16.71 8.62
N THR A 25 6.31 16.48 9.02
CA THR A 25 5.96 16.32 10.42
C THR A 25 6.38 14.93 10.90
N ARG A 26 6.57 14.75 12.21
CA ARG A 26 6.95 13.45 12.79
C ARG A 26 5.95 12.34 12.42
N ASP A 27 4.68 12.67 12.40
CA ASP A 27 3.61 11.70 12.09
C ASP A 27 3.56 11.37 10.60
N PHE A 28 3.73 12.37 9.71
CA PHE A 28 3.84 12.16 8.28
C PHE A 28 5.05 11.27 7.92
N THR A 29 6.22 11.56 8.51
CA THR A 29 7.43 10.76 8.29
C THR A 29 7.26 9.31 8.74
N ARG A 30 6.65 9.08 9.92
CA ARG A 30 6.42 7.72 10.44
C ARG A 30 5.48 6.92 9.55
N ILE A 31 4.39 7.52 9.11
CA ILE A 31 3.43 6.85 8.23
C ILE A 31 4.04 6.57 6.87
N THR A 32 4.72 7.55 6.26
CA THR A 32 5.40 7.35 4.98
C THR A 32 6.46 6.25 5.07
N ALA A 33 7.23 6.18 6.16
CA ALA A 33 8.22 5.13 6.38
C ALA A 33 7.56 3.75 6.58
N ALA A 34 6.48 3.67 7.37
CA ALA A 34 5.73 2.44 7.57
C ALA A 34 5.12 1.93 6.25
N THR A 35 4.50 2.83 5.48
CA THR A 35 3.95 2.51 4.15
C THR A 35 5.04 2.05 3.18
N ALA A 36 6.22 2.69 3.19
CA ALA A 36 7.34 2.30 2.35
C ALA A 36 7.84 0.89 2.70
N LEU A 37 7.96 0.56 3.99
CA LEU A 37 8.37 -0.77 4.45
C LEU A 37 7.33 -1.83 4.09
N GLY A 38 6.05 -1.56 4.33
CA GLY A 38 4.95 -2.45 3.96
C GLY A 38 4.89 -2.70 2.45
N ALA A 39 4.99 -1.63 1.64
CA ALA A 39 5.00 -1.74 0.19
C ALA A 39 6.21 -2.52 -0.33
N ALA A 40 7.41 -2.31 0.23
CA ALA A 40 8.61 -3.06 -0.12
C ALA A 40 8.44 -4.56 0.15
N GLY A 41 7.94 -4.92 1.34
CA GLY A 41 7.63 -6.31 1.71
C GLY A 41 6.57 -6.93 0.79
N GLY A 42 5.51 -6.21 0.49
CA GLY A 42 4.44 -6.66 -0.42
C GLY A 42 4.94 -6.92 -1.85
N ILE A 43 5.76 -6.02 -2.39
CA ILE A 43 6.36 -6.18 -3.73
C ILE A 43 7.26 -7.42 -3.79
N ILE A 44 8.14 -7.59 -2.80
CA ILE A 44 9.04 -8.77 -2.73
C ILE A 44 8.23 -10.05 -2.63
N SER A 45 7.23 -10.09 -1.75
CA SER A 45 6.39 -11.28 -1.52
C SER A 45 5.56 -11.63 -2.75
N GLN A 46 4.98 -10.66 -3.43
CA GLN A 46 4.21 -10.88 -4.67
C GLN A 46 5.10 -11.45 -5.78
N PHE A 47 6.31 -10.92 -5.91
CA PHE A 47 7.28 -11.39 -6.88
C PHE A 47 7.72 -12.84 -6.57
N ALA A 48 8.13 -13.10 -5.33
CA ALA A 48 8.55 -14.41 -4.87
C ALA A 48 7.45 -15.47 -5.06
N LEU A 49 6.20 -15.13 -4.73
CA LEU A 49 5.06 -16.03 -4.91
C LEU A 49 4.83 -16.39 -6.38
N SER A 50 4.94 -15.43 -7.29
CA SER A 50 4.76 -15.66 -8.72
C SER A 50 5.87 -16.55 -9.29
N PHE A 51 7.11 -16.33 -8.87
CA PHE A 51 8.26 -17.16 -9.29
C PHE A 51 8.17 -18.57 -8.73
N LEU A 52 7.83 -18.72 -7.46
CA LEU A 52 7.66 -20.03 -6.83
C LEU A 52 6.60 -20.87 -7.55
N VAL A 53 5.46 -20.27 -7.90
CA VAL A 53 4.41 -20.98 -8.65
C VAL A 53 4.90 -21.35 -10.05
N PHE A 54 5.67 -20.50 -10.68
CA PHE A 54 6.26 -20.80 -11.98
C PHE A 54 7.25 -21.97 -11.91
N ASP A 55 8.16 -21.96 -10.93
CA ASP A 55 9.18 -23.02 -10.77
C ASP A 55 8.54 -24.38 -10.46
N GLU A 56 7.52 -24.42 -9.61
CA GLU A 56 6.86 -25.66 -9.22
C GLU A 56 5.90 -26.22 -10.27
N THR A 57 5.28 -25.34 -11.06
CA THR A 57 4.30 -25.79 -12.09
C THR A 57 4.84 -25.84 -13.51
N GLY A 58 5.96 -25.15 -13.79
CA GLY A 58 6.50 -24.96 -15.13
C GLY A 58 5.57 -24.16 -16.06
N SER A 59 4.49 -23.58 -15.53
CA SER A 59 3.44 -22.92 -16.32
C SER A 59 3.38 -21.42 -16.05
N THR A 60 3.65 -20.64 -17.11
CA THR A 60 3.47 -19.18 -17.08
C THR A 60 2.02 -18.78 -16.86
N LEU A 61 1.08 -19.60 -17.34
CA LEU A 61 -0.35 -19.35 -17.13
C LEU A 61 -0.73 -19.51 -15.65
N ALA A 62 -0.18 -20.51 -14.94
CA ALA A 62 -0.43 -20.70 -13.52
C ALA A 62 0.09 -19.52 -12.70
N ALA A 63 1.30 -19.03 -12.97
CA ALA A 63 1.85 -17.85 -12.31
C ALA A 63 1.04 -16.58 -12.64
N ALA A 64 0.60 -16.41 -13.88
CA ALA A 64 -0.24 -15.28 -14.28
C ALA A 64 -1.62 -15.30 -13.59
N LEU A 65 -2.22 -16.48 -13.39
CA LEU A 65 -3.49 -16.62 -12.68
C LEU A 65 -3.40 -16.22 -11.21
N VAL A 66 -2.27 -16.48 -10.55
CA VAL A 66 -2.02 -16.01 -9.16
C VAL A 66 -2.05 -14.49 -9.09
N VAL A 67 -1.49 -13.81 -10.07
CA VAL A 67 -1.53 -12.33 -10.12
C VAL A 67 -2.92 -11.84 -10.50
N ALA A 68 -3.57 -12.49 -11.48
CA ALA A 68 -4.89 -12.09 -11.96
C ALA A 68 -5.98 -12.21 -10.87
N ILE A 69 -5.95 -13.26 -10.06
CA ILE A 69 -6.93 -13.49 -9.00
C ILE A 69 -6.86 -12.41 -7.91
N GLN A 70 -5.69 -11.81 -7.69
CA GLN A 70 -5.49 -10.72 -6.73
C GLN A 70 -6.18 -9.42 -7.15
N LEU A 71 -6.43 -9.22 -8.46
CA LEU A 71 -7.13 -8.04 -8.97
C LEU A 71 -8.61 -8.05 -8.60
N ILE A 72 -9.20 -9.22 -8.39
CA ILE A 72 -10.63 -9.35 -8.06
C ILE A 72 -10.97 -8.64 -6.74
N PRO A 73 -10.33 -8.94 -5.59
CA PRO A 73 -10.59 -8.20 -4.37
C PRO A 73 -10.22 -6.72 -4.46
N MET A 74 -9.13 -6.39 -5.14
CA MET A 74 -8.66 -5.03 -5.29
C MET A 74 -9.68 -4.11 -5.97
N VAL A 75 -10.50 -4.65 -6.88
CA VAL A 75 -11.56 -3.90 -7.58
C VAL A 75 -12.90 -3.99 -6.85
N LEU A 76 -13.29 -5.17 -6.37
CA LEU A 76 -14.62 -5.40 -5.81
C LEU A 76 -14.76 -4.94 -4.36
N LEU A 77 -13.72 -5.15 -3.53
CA LEU A 77 -13.78 -4.77 -2.10
C LEU A 77 -13.99 -3.27 -1.87
N PRO A 78 -13.31 -2.35 -2.57
CA PRO A 78 -13.55 -0.93 -2.42
C PRO A 78 -15.00 -0.54 -2.65
N LEU A 79 -15.67 -1.12 -3.64
CA LEU A 79 -17.06 -0.82 -3.95
C LEU A 79 -18.03 -1.14 -2.80
N VAL A 80 -17.73 -2.22 -2.06
CA VAL A 80 -18.61 -2.70 -0.97
C VAL A 80 -18.19 -2.09 0.38
N VAL A 81 -16.91 -1.97 0.62
CA VAL A 81 -16.35 -1.65 1.95
C VAL A 81 -16.16 -0.15 2.15
N ALA A 82 -15.93 0.64 1.09
CA ALA A 82 -15.71 2.08 1.22
C ALA A 82 -16.81 2.81 2.01
N PRO A 83 -18.11 2.61 1.75
CA PRO A 83 -19.18 3.26 2.51
C PRO A 83 -19.26 2.79 3.97
N MET A 84 -18.74 1.61 4.29
CA MET A 84 -18.67 1.08 5.65
C MET A 84 -17.48 1.67 6.43
N MET A 85 -16.34 1.88 5.75
CA MET A 85 -15.13 2.47 6.33
C MET A 85 -15.33 3.89 6.83
N ASP A 86 -16.21 4.66 6.23
CA ASP A 86 -16.53 6.03 6.67
C ASP A 86 -17.15 6.10 8.08
N ARG A 87 -17.70 4.98 8.56
CA ARG A 87 -18.38 4.87 9.87
C ARG A 87 -17.49 4.24 10.95
N LEU A 88 -16.34 3.68 10.60
CA LEU A 88 -15.46 2.96 11.52
C LEU A 88 -14.31 3.83 12.04
N PRO A 89 -13.77 3.55 13.23
CA PRO A 89 -12.59 4.24 13.74
C PRO A 89 -11.36 3.83 12.91
N ARG A 90 -10.87 4.77 12.11
CA ARG A 90 -9.87 4.54 11.06
C ARG A 90 -8.50 4.08 11.57
N LYS A 91 -8.01 4.64 12.70
CA LYS A 91 -6.69 4.32 13.28
C LYS A 91 -6.52 2.85 13.69
N PRO A 92 -7.39 2.28 14.56
CA PRO A 92 -7.21 0.88 14.95
C PRO A 92 -7.36 -0.08 13.77
N PHE A 93 -8.16 0.29 12.79
CA PHE A 93 -8.37 -0.55 11.61
C PHE A 93 -7.10 -0.71 10.77
N LEU A 94 -6.36 0.38 10.56
CA LEU A 94 -5.07 0.36 9.84
C LEU A 94 -4.03 -0.51 10.58
N VAL A 95 -3.91 -0.33 11.90
CA VAL A 95 -2.94 -1.10 12.71
C VAL A 95 -3.28 -2.60 12.75
N TRP A 96 -4.55 -2.94 12.88
CA TRP A 96 -4.99 -4.34 12.85
C TRP A 96 -4.85 -4.98 11.47
N GLY A 97 -5.08 -4.23 10.39
CA GLY A 97 -4.87 -4.66 9.02
C GLY A 97 -3.41 -5.03 8.77
N ASP A 98 -2.48 -4.11 9.08
CA ASP A 98 -1.05 -4.33 8.94
C ASP A 98 -0.57 -5.54 9.78
N LEU A 99 -1.05 -5.66 11.02
CA LEU A 99 -0.68 -6.78 11.90
C LEU A 99 -1.19 -8.11 11.34
N LEU A 100 -2.44 -8.15 10.88
CA LEU A 100 -3.05 -9.36 10.31
C LEU A 100 -2.33 -9.77 9.03
N ASN A 101 -1.99 -8.81 8.19
CA ASN A 101 -1.19 -9.01 6.98
C ASN A 101 0.18 -9.61 7.31
N GLY A 102 0.88 -9.05 8.30
CA GLY A 102 2.16 -9.57 8.77
C GLY A 102 2.08 -11.00 9.29
N VAL A 103 1.04 -11.33 10.07
CA VAL A 103 0.79 -12.69 10.57
C VAL A 103 0.49 -13.65 9.43
N CYS A 104 -0.29 -13.24 8.43
CA CYS A 104 -0.57 -14.07 7.26
C CYS A 104 0.68 -14.39 6.45
N TYR A 105 1.56 -13.39 6.21
CA TYR A 105 2.83 -13.64 5.52
C TYR A 105 3.78 -14.52 6.33
N ALA A 106 3.87 -14.32 7.65
CA ALA A 106 4.67 -15.19 8.52
C ALA A 106 4.13 -16.63 8.53
N GLY A 107 2.81 -16.78 8.61
CA GLY A 107 2.14 -18.09 8.54
C GLY A 107 2.39 -18.81 7.21
N ALA A 108 2.34 -18.06 6.09
CA ALA A 108 2.67 -18.62 4.78
C ALA A 108 4.13 -19.06 4.68
N GLY A 109 5.06 -18.26 5.19
CA GLY A 109 6.48 -18.62 5.23
C GLY A 109 6.72 -19.91 6.03
N LEU A 110 6.07 -20.07 7.19
CA LEU A 110 6.15 -21.28 7.97
C LEU A 110 5.49 -22.49 7.28
N PHE A 111 4.37 -22.26 6.61
CA PHE A 111 3.70 -23.31 5.82
C PHE A 111 4.59 -23.81 4.69
N LEU A 112 5.27 -22.91 3.98
CA LEU A 112 6.22 -23.23 2.92
C LEU A 112 7.39 -24.09 3.41
N LEU A 113 7.87 -23.86 4.63
CA LEU A 113 8.98 -24.64 5.21
C LEU A 113 8.59 -26.07 5.59
N HIS A 114 7.29 -26.34 5.82
CA HIS A 114 6.84 -27.62 6.39
C HIS A 114 5.93 -28.44 5.46
N SER A 115 5.43 -27.87 4.38
CA SER A 115 4.41 -28.50 3.52
C SER A 115 4.86 -28.64 2.08
N SER A 116 4.38 -29.69 1.42
CA SER A 116 4.52 -29.87 -0.03
C SER A 116 3.76 -28.79 -0.78
N PHE A 117 4.26 -28.42 -1.94
CA PHE A 117 3.62 -27.45 -2.82
C PHE A 117 2.19 -27.85 -3.18
N SER A 118 1.25 -26.95 -2.98
CA SER A 118 -0.16 -27.10 -3.39
C SER A 118 -0.65 -25.85 -4.08
N TYR A 119 -0.84 -25.90 -5.38
CA TYR A 119 -1.27 -24.76 -6.21
C TYR A 119 -2.55 -24.10 -5.69
N ILE A 120 -3.53 -24.91 -5.26
CA ILE A 120 -4.81 -24.41 -4.71
C ILE A 120 -4.57 -23.62 -3.42
N ALA A 121 -3.69 -24.11 -2.54
CA ALA A 121 -3.36 -23.42 -1.30
C ALA A 121 -2.71 -22.05 -1.57
N TYR A 122 -1.83 -21.97 -2.57
CA TYR A 122 -1.21 -20.71 -2.99
C TYR A 122 -2.18 -19.72 -3.62
N LEU A 123 -3.13 -20.21 -4.43
CA LEU A 123 -4.22 -19.37 -4.95
C LEU A 123 -5.09 -18.81 -3.82
N ALA A 124 -5.49 -19.66 -2.87
CA ALA A 124 -6.30 -19.24 -1.74
C ALA A 124 -5.54 -18.23 -0.86
N PHE A 125 -4.25 -18.46 -0.61
CA PHE A 125 -3.40 -17.56 0.13
C PHE A 125 -3.25 -16.21 -0.58
N SER A 126 -2.97 -16.20 -1.88
CA SER A 126 -2.83 -14.96 -2.66
C SER A 126 -4.13 -14.15 -2.68
N LEU A 127 -5.28 -14.82 -2.76
CA LEU A 127 -6.59 -14.18 -2.66
C LEU A 127 -6.80 -13.55 -1.28
N LEU A 128 -6.47 -14.26 -0.20
CA LEU A 128 -6.61 -13.80 1.18
C LEU A 128 -5.73 -12.57 1.44
N VAL A 129 -4.47 -12.60 1.04
CA VAL A 129 -3.54 -11.47 1.18
C VAL A 129 -4.01 -10.27 0.35
N SER A 130 -4.53 -10.49 -0.86
CA SER A 130 -5.09 -9.42 -1.68
C SER A 130 -6.34 -8.78 -1.06
N CYS A 131 -7.20 -9.58 -0.41
CA CYS A 131 -8.32 -9.03 0.36
C CYS A 131 -7.83 -8.13 1.50
N LEU A 132 -6.86 -8.60 2.29
CA LEU A 132 -6.28 -7.80 3.37
C LEU A 132 -5.62 -6.52 2.85
N GLY A 133 -4.84 -6.62 1.78
CA GLY A 133 -4.19 -5.48 1.14
C GLY A 133 -5.19 -4.44 0.63
N ALA A 134 -6.32 -4.87 0.05
CA ALA A 134 -7.38 -3.94 -0.38
C ALA A 134 -8.05 -3.23 0.81
N PHE A 135 -8.20 -3.89 1.96
CA PHE A 135 -8.66 -3.25 3.19
C PHE A 135 -7.66 -2.23 3.72
N ASP A 136 -6.37 -2.57 3.75
CA ASP A 136 -5.30 -1.68 4.21
C ASP A 136 -5.20 -0.44 3.31
N GLU A 137 -5.30 -0.59 2.00
CA GLU A 137 -5.30 0.51 1.05
C GLU A 137 -6.47 1.46 1.26
N LEU A 138 -7.68 0.92 1.49
CA LEU A 138 -8.87 1.73 1.80
C LEU A 138 -8.72 2.48 3.12
N ALA A 139 -8.21 1.81 4.16
CA ALA A 139 -7.95 2.42 5.46
C ALA A 139 -6.91 3.53 5.34
N TYR A 140 -5.83 3.30 4.61
CA TYR A 140 -4.79 4.28 4.34
C TYR A 140 -5.36 5.50 3.60
N ASN A 141 -6.05 5.31 2.49
CA ASN A 141 -6.63 6.38 1.68
C ASN A 141 -7.66 7.22 2.46
N SER A 142 -8.38 6.61 3.41
CA SER A 142 -9.32 7.31 4.28
C SER A 142 -8.65 8.08 5.41
N PHE A 143 -7.48 7.61 5.90
CA PHE A 143 -6.78 8.21 7.03
C PHE A 143 -5.74 9.24 6.59
N TYR A 144 -5.11 9.04 5.44
CA TYR A 144 -4.02 9.88 4.92
C TYR A 144 -4.36 11.37 4.85
N PRO A 145 -5.54 11.79 4.32
CA PRO A 145 -5.90 13.22 4.26
C PRO A 145 -5.97 13.91 5.63
N LEU A 146 -6.29 13.15 6.69
CA LEU A 146 -6.42 13.69 8.06
C LEU A 146 -5.08 14.03 8.71
N LEU A 147 -3.99 13.49 8.17
CA LEU A 147 -2.63 13.70 8.68
C LEU A 147 -1.92 14.85 8.00
N LEU A 148 -2.48 15.33 6.89
CA LEU A 148 -1.83 16.33 6.08
C LEU A 148 -2.03 17.73 6.67
N PRO A 149 -0.99 18.56 6.75
CA PRO A 149 -1.12 19.97 7.05
C PRO A 149 -1.96 20.65 5.95
N LYS A 150 -2.89 21.50 6.35
CA LYS A 150 -3.73 22.26 5.40
C LYS A 150 -2.87 23.03 4.39
N GLY A 151 -3.15 22.88 3.10
CA GLY A 151 -2.44 23.53 2.01
C GLY A 151 -1.18 22.80 1.51
N GLN A 152 -0.90 21.60 2.02
CA GLN A 152 0.21 20.74 1.56
C GLN A 152 -0.28 19.41 0.95
N GLU A 153 -1.60 19.29 0.75
CA GLU A 153 -2.22 18.05 0.29
C GLU A 153 -1.64 17.59 -1.06
N GLU A 154 -1.51 18.49 -2.02
CA GLU A 154 -1.00 18.18 -3.35
C GLU A 154 0.43 17.62 -3.33
N ARG A 155 1.32 18.22 -2.52
CA ARG A 155 2.70 17.73 -2.38
C ARG A 155 2.77 16.39 -1.69
N ALA A 156 1.95 16.18 -0.68
CA ALA A 156 1.89 14.92 0.03
C ALA A 156 1.39 13.79 -0.86
N TYR A 157 0.34 14.02 -1.64
CA TYR A 157 -0.15 13.06 -2.63
C TYR A 157 0.89 12.78 -3.73
N THR A 158 1.65 13.78 -4.16
CA THR A 158 2.75 13.59 -5.11
C THR A 158 3.82 12.65 -4.54
N VAL A 159 4.23 12.84 -3.27
CA VAL A 159 5.18 11.97 -2.59
C VAL A 159 4.65 10.54 -2.49
N SER A 160 3.40 10.35 -2.06
CA SER A 160 2.76 9.03 -2.01
C SER A 160 2.66 8.35 -3.36
N ALA A 161 2.28 9.08 -4.41
CA ALA A 161 2.15 8.56 -5.75
C ALA A 161 3.49 8.11 -6.35
N MET A 162 4.59 8.78 -6.01
CA MET A 162 5.93 8.41 -6.46
C MET A 162 6.54 7.27 -5.66
N LEU A 163 6.14 7.08 -4.41
CA LEU A 163 6.74 6.12 -3.50
C LEU A 163 6.63 4.68 -4.04
N TYR A 164 5.44 4.27 -4.44
CA TYR A 164 5.18 2.90 -4.91
C TYR A 164 5.92 2.55 -6.22
N PRO A 165 5.92 3.38 -7.29
CA PRO A 165 6.71 3.12 -8.49
C PRO A 165 8.21 3.05 -8.23
N ILE A 166 8.75 3.95 -7.40
CA ILE A 166 10.17 3.96 -7.04
C ILE A 166 10.54 2.67 -6.30
N LEU A 167 9.75 2.29 -5.30
CA LEU A 167 9.96 1.03 -4.58
C LEU A 167 9.88 -0.18 -5.50
N LYS A 168 8.93 -0.19 -6.44
CA LYS A 168 8.79 -1.29 -7.39
C LYS A 168 10.03 -1.45 -8.26
N VAL A 169 10.60 -0.37 -8.77
CA VAL A 169 11.83 -0.39 -9.57
C VAL A 169 13.03 -0.89 -8.76
N LEU A 170 13.11 -0.52 -7.46
CA LEU A 170 14.24 -0.91 -6.60
C LEU A 170 14.08 -2.33 -6.03
N MET A 171 12.87 -2.72 -5.66
CA MET A 171 12.62 -3.98 -4.95
C MET A 171 12.48 -5.19 -5.90
N MET A 172 12.05 -5.01 -7.15
CA MET A 172 11.98 -6.12 -8.11
C MET A 172 13.34 -6.78 -8.38
N PRO A 173 14.42 -6.05 -8.69
CA PRO A 173 15.74 -6.66 -8.86
C PRO A 173 16.26 -7.31 -7.56
N LEU A 174 15.98 -6.67 -6.41
CA LEU A 174 16.36 -7.20 -5.11
C LEU A 174 15.64 -8.53 -4.82
N ALA A 175 14.34 -8.60 -5.11
CA ALA A 175 13.55 -9.81 -4.95
C ALA A 175 14.07 -10.95 -5.84
N ALA A 176 14.46 -10.66 -7.09
CA ALA A 176 15.06 -11.64 -7.99
C ALA A 176 16.38 -12.21 -7.43
N VAL A 177 17.27 -11.35 -6.92
CA VAL A 177 18.55 -11.78 -6.32
C VAL A 177 18.35 -12.58 -5.03
N LEU A 178 17.32 -12.23 -4.23
CA LEU A 178 17.00 -12.99 -3.01
C LEU A 178 16.39 -14.36 -3.32
N TYR A 179 15.67 -14.47 -4.41
CA TYR A 179 15.05 -15.73 -4.85
C TYR A 179 16.06 -16.71 -5.44
N ASP A 180 17.09 -16.22 -6.14
CA ASP A 180 18.13 -17.03 -6.80
C ASP A 180 19.16 -17.67 -5.81
N LYS A 181 19.09 -17.36 -4.52
CA LYS A 181 19.93 -17.90 -3.44
C LYS A 181 19.25 -19.01 -2.66
#